data_0641c5851e08caf83dcdfe746705dc75
#
_entry.id   0641c5851e08caf83dcdfe746705dc75
#
_cell.length_a   1.000
_cell.length_b   1.000
_cell.length_c   1.000
_cell.angle_alpha   90.00
_cell.angle_beta   90.00
_cell.angle_gamma   90.00
#
_symmetry.space_group_name_H-M   'P 1'
#
loop_
_entity.id
_entity.type
_entity.pdbx_description
1 polymer ?
#
loop_
_entity_poly.entity_id
_entity_poly.type
_entity_poly.pdbx_seq_one_letter_code
_entity_poly.pdbx_strand_id
1 'polypeptide(L)'
;TATRYHAGLSDEERRNNQDDFIYDRCHVMVATNAFGMGIDKSDVRYVIHYNMPKNMEGYYQEAGRAGRDGDPAECILLYSGKDVVTNQYLIERGQDNQELDAATWRLVRERDQERLKQMTFYCFTHDCLREYILKYFGEYGKSYCGNCLNCQTEFEEQDVTREARAMVRCVESSGQRYGVNVILDTLRGASTAKIRQYDMDGNPEYGACAKIPAHRLRQILNYLVLREYLHLTDDGYTIVKLTASSKSLLEEDHTLTMKMPKEQETKKKDKRSRLPLSLIHISEPTRRVV
;
A
#
# COMPACT_ATOMS: atom_id res chain seq x y z
N THR A 1 -9.63 -28.06 3.61
CA THR A 1 -10.71 -27.72 2.65
C THR A 1 -10.91 -26.21 2.64
N ALA A 2 -11.31 -25.67 1.48
CA ALA A 2 -11.58 -24.24 1.30
C ALA A 2 -12.95 -24.06 0.65
N THR A 3 -13.64 -22.99 1.01
CA THR A 3 -14.90 -22.56 0.38
C THR A 3 -14.83 -21.09 -0.03
N ARG A 4 -15.87 -20.58 -0.67
CA ARG A 4 -15.90 -19.21 -1.24
C ARG A 4 -17.18 -18.47 -0.86
N TYR A 5 -17.08 -17.13 -0.81
CA TYR A 5 -18.24 -16.29 -0.55
C TYR A 5 -18.14 -14.97 -1.34
N HIS A 6 -19.08 -14.74 -2.26
CA HIS A 6 -19.14 -13.50 -3.04
C HIS A 6 -20.60 -13.25 -3.50
N ALA A 7 -20.88 -12.01 -3.92
CA ALA A 7 -22.24 -11.58 -4.29
C ALA A 7 -22.83 -12.33 -5.50
N GLY A 8 -22.01 -12.96 -6.35
CA GLY A 8 -22.47 -13.74 -7.50
C GLY A 8 -22.92 -15.17 -7.19
N LEU A 9 -22.86 -15.61 -5.93
CA LEU A 9 -23.43 -16.88 -5.48
C LEU A 9 -24.91 -16.72 -5.16
N SER A 10 -25.68 -17.82 -5.31
CA SER A 10 -27.06 -17.87 -4.79
C SER A 10 -27.13 -17.71 -3.28
N ASP A 11 -28.27 -17.32 -2.75
CA ASP A 11 -28.46 -17.16 -1.31
C ASP A 11 -28.25 -18.47 -0.56
N GLU A 12 -28.66 -19.60 -1.16
CA GLU A 12 -28.48 -20.93 -0.61
C GLU A 12 -27.00 -21.31 -0.56
N GLU A 13 -26.22 -21.12 -1.64
CA GLU A 13 -24.79 -21.39 -1.66
C GLU A 13 -24.05 -20.52 -0.65
N ARG A 14 -24.40 -19.23 -0.56
CA ARG A 14 -23.79 -18.33 0.42
C ARG A 14 -24.01 -18.83 1.85
N ARG A 15 -25.24 -19.24 2.17
CA ARG A 15 -25.58 -19.77 3.48
C ARG A 15 -24.83 -21.07 3.79
N ASN A 16 -24.86 -22.03 2.87
CA ASN A 16 -24.18 -23.31 3.05
C ASN A 16 -22.66 -23.14 3.23
N ASN A 17 -22.03 -22.30 2.40
CA ASN A 17 -20.60 -22.02 2.49
C ASN A 17 -20.24 -21.30 3.80
N GLN A 18 -21.08 -20.42 4.28
CA GLN A 18 -20.93 -19.74 5.56
C GLN A 18 -21.04 -20.73 6.73
N ASP A 19 -22.04 -21.60 6.72
CA ASP A 19 -22.23 -22.62 7.73
C ASP A 19 -21.05 -23.63 7.74
N ASP A 20 -20.54 -24.00 6.59
CA ASP A 20 -19.36 -24.86 6.48
C ASP A 20 -18.13 -24.24 7.13
N PHE A 21 -17.95 -22.94 7.02
CA PHE A 21 -16.86 -22.23 7.67
C PHE A 21 -17.10 -22.04 9.18
N ILE A 22 -18.32 -21.69 9.59
CA ILE A 22 -18.65 -21.47 11.00
C ILE A 22 -18.52 -22.78 11.82
N TYR A 23 -18.96 -23.90 11.25
CA TYR A 23 -18.93 -25.21 11.90
C TYR A 23 -17.67 -26.04 11.60
N ASP A 24 -16.59 -25.42 11.15
CA ASP A 24 -15.26 -26.05 10.91
C ASP A 24 -15.26 -27.19 9.86
N ARG A 25 -16.31 -27.30 9.04
CA ARG A 25 -16.30 -28.22 7.90
C ARG A 25 -15.34 -27.74 6.80
N CYS A 26 -15.14 -26.42 6.72
CA CYS A 26 -14.11 -25.76 5.90
C CYS A 26 -13.24 -24.84 6.75
N HIS A 27 -11.91 -24.95 6.61
CA HIS A 27 -10.94 -24.17 7.40
C HIS A 27 -10.54 -22.86 6.73
N VAL A 28 -10.81 -22.68 5.45
CA VAL A 28 -10.44 -21.47 4.69
C VAL A 28 -11.67 -20.94 3.96
N MET A 29 -11.97 -19.66 4.19
CA MET A 29 -12.97 -18.91 3.43
C MET A 29 -12.27 -17.92 2.51
N VAL A 30 -12.49 -18.04 1.21
CA VAL A 30 -12.07 -17.04 0.22
C VAL A 30 -13.25 -16.15 -0.10
N ALA A 31 -13.19 -14.89 0.27
CA ALA A 31 -14.34 -14.00 0.21
C ALA A 31 -14.03 -12.63 -0.38
N THR A 32 -15.05 -11.99 -0.94
CA THR A 32 -15.06 -10.55 -1.20
C THR A 32 -15.66 -9.81 -0.01
N ASN A 33 -15.70 -8.46 -0.07
CA ASN A 33 -16.29 -7.59 0.97
C ASN A 33 -17.74 -7.99 1.32
N ALA A 34 -18.43 -8.73 0.43
CA ALA A 34 -19.78 -9.24 0.68
C ALA A 34 -19.86 -10.19 1.89
N PHE A 35 -18.75 -10.82 2.29
CA PHE A 35 -18.66 -11.70 3.47
C PHE A 35 -18.61 -10.91 4.79
N GLY A 36 -18.80 -9.59 4.75
CA GLY A 36 -18.47 -8.71 5.85
C GLY A 36 -19.51 -8.61 6.97
N MET A 37 -20.80 -8.76 6.71
CA MET A 37 -21.84 -8.45 7.68
C MET A 37 -22.48 -9.72 8.24
N GLY A 38 -22.27 -10.00 9.53
CA GLY A 38 -22.98 -11.06 10.24
C GLY A 38 -22.21 -12.34 10.55
N ILE A 39 -20.88 -12.40 10.35
CA ILE A 39 -20.09 -13.57 10.72
C ILE A 39 -19.51 -13.37 12.10
N ASP A 40 -19.96 -14.22 13.00
CA ASP A 40 -19.50 -14.26 14.39
C ASP A 40 -18.76 -15.58 14.68
N LYS A 41 -17.68 -15.83 13.89
CA LYS A 41 -16.71 -16.88 14.20
C LYS A 41 -15.60 -16.26 15.04
N SER A 42 -15.47 -16.71 16.29
CA SER A 42 -14.56 -16.12 17.27
C SER A 42 -13.10 -16.55 17.09
N ASP A 43 -12.88 -17.76 16.58
CA ASP A 43 -11.57 -18.45 16.51
C ASP A 43 -10.86 -18.31 15.16
N VAL A 44 -11.08 -17.23 14.43
CA VAL A 44 -10.36 -16.94 13.18
C VAL A 44 -8.91 -16.62 13.50
N ARG A 45 -7.97 -17.47 13.05
CA ARG A 45 -6.53 -17.32 13.32
C ARG A 45 -5.82 -16.43 12.30
N TYR A 46 -6.31 -16.36 11.07
CA TYR A 46 -5.68 -15.60 9.99
C TYR A 46 -6.72 -14.80 9.22
N VAL A 47 -6.46 -13.51 9.05
CA VAL A 47 -7.16 -12.67 8.05
C VAL A 47 -6.13 -12.19 7.05
N ILE A 48 -6.29 -12.64 5.79
CA ILE A 48 -5.32 -12.34 4.72
C ILE A 48 -6.00 -11.48 3.67
N HIS A 49 -5.58 -10.22 3.55
CA HIS A 49 -5.97 -9.35 2.47
C HIS A 49 -5.04 -9.57 1.27
N TYR A 50 -5.54 -10.26 0.26
CA TYR A 50 -4.80 -10.50 -0.99
C TYR A 50 -4.68 -9.25 -1.84
N ASN A 51 -5.67 -8.37 -1.78
CA ASN A 51 -5.67 -7.04 -2.37
C ASN A 51 -5.79 -5.98 -1.26
N MET A 52 -5.20 -4.81 -1.49
CA MET A 52 -5.31 -3.68 -0.55
C MET A 52 -6.77 -3.19 -0.49
N PRO A 53 -7.38 -3.08 0.70
CA PRO A 53 -8.68 -2.45 0.88
C PRO A 53 -8.69 -1.00 0.41
N LYS A 54 -9.89 -0.48 0.08
CA LYS A 54 -10.04 0.91 -0.39
C LYS A 54 -9.70 1.96 0.68
N ASN A 55 -9.93 1.62 1.96
CA ASN A 55 -9.81 2.55 3.08
C ASN A 55 -9.48 1.80 4.38
N MET A 56 -9.09 2.57 5.39
CA MET A 56 -8.71 2.06 6.70
C MET A 56 -9.90 1.47 7.46
N GLU A 57 -11.10 2.02 7.29
CA GLU A 57 -12.31 1.54 7.96
C GLU A 57 -12.66 0.11 7.52
N GLY A 58 -12.64 -0.14 6.21
CA GLY A 58 -12.85 -1.49 5.65
C GLY A 58 -11.78 -2.46 6.12
N TYR A 59 -10.50 -2.05 6.04
CA TYR A 59 -9.39 -2.85 6.55
C TYR A 59 -9.57 -3.22 8.02
N TYR A 60 -9.86 -2.24 8.89
CA TYR A 60 -10.04 -2.44 10.32
C TYR A 60 -11.22 -3.37 10.63
N GLN A 61 -12.34 -3.19 9.94
CA GLN A 61 -13.52 -4.03 10.09
C GLN A 61 -13.24 -5.50 9.70
N GLU A 62 -12.50 -5.71 8.64
CA GLU A 62 -12.14 -7.04 8.13
C GLU A 62 -11.06 -7.69 9.00
N ALA A 63 -10.00 -6.98 9.33
CA ALA A 63 -8.92 -7.43 10.21
C ALA A 63 -9.43 -7.75 11.63
N GLY A 64 -10.37 -6.96 12.15
CA GLY A 64 -11.00 -7.14 13.47
C GLY A 64 -11.84 -8.42 13.63
N ARG A 65 -11.88 -9.29 12.62
CA ARG A 65 -12.46 -10.64 12.73
C ARG A 65 -11.49 -11.64 13.33
N ALA A 66 -10.20 -11.36 13.26
CA ALA A 66 -9.17 -12.24 13.78
C ALA A 66 -9.17 -12.23 15.32
N GLY A 67 -9.08 -13.42 15.94
CA GLY A 67 -8.84 -13.60 17.36
C GLY A 67 -9.87 -12.98 18.31
N ARG A 68 -11.15 -13.02 17.99
CA ARG A 68 -12.24 -12.50 18.85
C ARG A 68 -12.37 -13.24 20.17
N ASP A 69 -11.87 -14.46 20.23
CA ASP A 69 -11.79 -15.29 21.45
C ASP A 69 -10.65 -14.88 22.39
N GLY A 70 -9.76 -13.98 21.94
CA GLY A 70 -8.62 -13.50 22.70
C GLY A 70 -7.33 -14.30 22.48
N ASP A 71 -7.39 -15.37 21.69
CA ASP A 71 -6.20 -16.13 21.31
C ASP A 71 -5.39 -15.42 20.21
N PRO A 72 -4.08 -15.67 20.13
CA PRO A 72 -3.23 -15.06 19.10
C PRO A 72 -3.75 -15.32 17.68
N ALA A 73 -3.79 -14.25 16.89
CA ALA A 73 -4.22 -14.28 15.50
C ALA A 73 -3.42 -13.30 14.67
N GLU A 74 -3.34 -13.52 13.36
CA GLU A 74 -2.52 -12.75 12.46
C GLU A 74 -3.37 -12.08 11.37
N CYS A 75 -3.12 -10.78 11.15
CA CYS A 75 -3.69 -10.02 10.04
C CYS A 75 -2.58 -9.72 9.04
N ILE A 76 -2.71 -10.27 7.83
CA ILE A 76 -1.71 -10.16 6.78
C ILE A 76 -2.30 -9.32 5.65
N LEU A 77 -1.61 -8.25 5.27
CA LEU A 77 -1.97 -7.42 4.12
C LEU A 77 -0.89 -7.55 3.05
N LEU A 78 -1.27 -8.07 1.88
CA LEU A 78 -0.43 -8.07 0.69
C LEU A 78 -0.69 -6.77 -0.08
N TYR A 79 0.38 -6.04 -0.41
CA TYR A 79 0.30 -4.77 -1.11
C TYR A 79 0.96 -4.83 -2.48
N SER A 80 0.28 -4.24 -3.45
CA SER A 80 0.83 -3.99 -4.79
C SER A 80 0.42 -2.60 -5.26
N GLY A 81 1.31 -1.87 -5.94
CA GLY A 81 0.96 -0.57 -6.55
C GLY A 81 -0.20 -0.66 -7.56
N LYS A 82 -0.49 -1.85 -8.09
CA LYS A 82 -1.67 -2.08 -8.92
C LYS A 82 -2.98 -1.94 -8.15
N ASP A 83 -2.97 -2.24 -6.84
CA ASP A 83 -4.17 -2.13 -6.02
C ASP A 83 -4.60 -0.67 -5.88
N VAL A 84 -3.64 0.25 -5.76
CA VAL A 84 -3.92 1.70 -5.73
C VAL A 84 -4.60 2.12 -7.03
N VAL A 85 -4.01 1.76 -8.18
CA VAL A 85 -4.59 2.09 -9.50
C VAL A 85 -5.99 1.49 -9.67
N THR A 86 -6.18 0.24 -9.24
CA THR A 86 -7.49 -0.42 -9.31
C THR A 86 -8.51 0.28 -8.43
N ASN A 87 -8.13 0.65 -7.20
CA ASN A 87 -9.03 1.34 -6.28
C ASN A 87 -9.35 2.77 -6.76
N GLN A 88 -8.39 3.52 -7.31
CA GLN A 88 -8.62 4.82 -7.96
C GLN A 88 -9.64 4.68 -9.10
N TYR A 89 -9.43 3.73 -10.00
CA TYR A 89 -10.35 3.47 -11.10
C TYR A 89 -11.77 3.13 -10.62
N LEU A 90 -11.92 2.37 -9.54
CA LEU A 90 -13.22 2.04 -8.95
C LEU A 90 -13.89 3.27 -8.33
N ILE A 91 -13.11 4.17 -7.70
CA ILE A 91 -13.61 5.44 -7.15
C ILE A 91 -14.10 6.35 -8.28
N GLU A 92 -13.37 6.43 -9.39
CA GLU A 92 -13.75 7.25 -10.53
C GLU A 92 -14.99 6.72 -11.26
N ARG A 93 -15.13 5.39 -11.36
CA ARG A 93 -16.28 4.76 -12.01
C ARG A 93 -17.53 4.62 -11.13
N GLY A 94 -17.45 4.89 -9.86
CA GLY A 94 -18.61 4.85 -8.95
C GLY A 94 -19.73 5.85 -9.30
N GLN A 95 -19.67 6.49 -10.48
CA GLN A 95 -20.66 7.42 -11.03
C GLN A 95 -22.05 6.83 -11.29
N ASP A 96 -22.21 5.52 -11.20
CA ASP A 96 -23.50 4.85 -11.51
C ASP A 96 -24.59 5.06 -10.45
N ASN A 97 -24.33 5.79 -9.38
CA ASN A 97 -25.35 6.19 -8.43
C ASN A 97 -26.09 7.43 -8.94
N GLN A 98 -27.12 7.22 -9.76
CA GLN A 98 -27.95 8.23 -10.40
C GLN A 98 -28.73 9.13 -9.41
N GLU A 99 -28.61 8.89 -8.11
CA GLU A 99 -29.32 9.61 -7.05
C GLU A 99 -28.56 10.84 -6.51
N LEU A 100 -27.27 10.98 -6.81
CA LEU A 100 -26.45 12.08 -6.29
C LEU A 100 -26.26 13.19 -7.32
N ASP A 101 -26.42 14.45 -6.88
CA ASP A 101 -26.04 15.59 -7.71
C ASP A 101 -24.53 15.68 -7.92
N ALA A 102 -24.12 16.40 -8.96
CA ALA A 102 -22.71 16.50 -9.37
C ALA A 102 -21.79 17.09 -8.28
N ALA A 103 -22.30 17.98 -7.42
CA ALA A 103 -21.51 18.59 -6.36
C ALA A 103 -21.28 17.61 -5.21
N THR A 104 -22.33 16.90 -4.79
CA THR A 104 -22.23 15.85 -3.77
C THR A 104 -21.34 14.71 -4.24
N TRP A 105 -21.46 14.30 -5.51
CA TRP A 105 -20.58 13.30 -6.11
C TRP A 105 -19.10 13.69 -6.04
N ARG A 106 -18.79 14.95 -6.35
CA ARG A 106 -17.41 15.46 -6.27
C ARG A 106 -16.85 15.33 -4.85
N LEU A 107 -17.63 15.71 -3.83
CA LEU A 107 -17.22 15.62 -2.42
C LEU A 107 -17.01 14.17 -1.98
N VAL A 108 -17.88 13.25 -2.40
CA VAL A 108 -17.73 11.81 -2.09
C VAL A 108 -16.44 11.28 -2.70
N ARG A 109 -16.18 11.60 -3.96
CA ARG A 109 -14.95 11.17 -4.66
C ARG A 109 -13.68 11.71 -4.01
N GLU A 110 -13.64 13.01 -3.68
CA GLU A 110 -12.50 13.62 -3.00
C GLU A 110 -12.24 12.96 -1.64
N ARG A 111 -13.30 12.66 -0.88
CA ARG A 111 -13.20 11.94 0.39
C ARG A 111 -12.68 10.51 0.20
N ASP A 112 -13.16 9.79 -0.79
CA ASP A 112 -12.72 8.42 -1.05
C ASP A 112 -11.28 8.35 -1.56
N GLN A 113 -10.84 9.35 -2.34
CA GLN A 113 -9.44 9.51 -2.73
C GLN A 113 -8.54 9.77 -1.52
N GLU A 114 -8.94 10.65 -0.60
CA GLU A 114 -8.18 10.90 0.63
C GLU A 114 -8.11 9.64 1.51
N ARG A 115 -9.20 8.89 1.66
CA ARG A 115 -9.20 7.61 2.38
C ARG A 115 -8.29 6.56 1.75
N LEU A 116 -8.27 6.49 0.42
CA LEU A 116 -7.35 5.61 -0.32
C LEU A 116 -5.90 6.03 -0.09
N LYS A 117 -5.62 7.34 -0.07
CA LYS A 117 -4.30 7.89 0.25
C LYS A 117 -3.85 7.47 1.66
N GLN A 118 -4.71 7.58 2.67
CA GLN A 118 -4.42 7.15 4.04
C GLN A 118 -4.16 5.64 4.12
N MET A 119 -4.94 4.82 3.43
CA MET A 119 -4.71 3.37 3.35
C MET A 119 -3.37 3.04 2.65
N THR A 120 -3.03 3.78 1.60
CA THR A 120 -1.75 3.65 0.91
C THR A 120 -0.59 4.00 1.85
N PHE A 121 -0.72 5.07 2.62
CA PHE A 121 0.29 5.47 3.61
C PHE A 121 0.48 4.43 4.71
N TYR A 122 -0.60 3.81 5.17
CA TYR A 122 -0.51 2.69 6.08
C TYR A 122 0.35 1.54 5.53
N CYS A 123 0.26 1.27 4.22
CA CYS A 123 1.08 0.25 3.56
C CYS A 123 2.57 0.60 3.47
N PHE A 124 2.93 1.88 3.57
CA PHE A 124 4.32 2.35 3.43
C PHE A 124 4.94 2.85 4.73
N THR A 125 4.15 3.05 5.78
CA THR A 125 4.70 3.55 7.04
C THR A 125 5.71 2.57 7.64
N HIS A 126 6.76 3.12 8.26
CA HIS A 126 7.70 2.38 9.09
C HIS A 126 7.44 2.60 10.59
N ASP A 127 6.42 3.39 10.92
CA ASP A 127 5.95 3.57 12.28
C ASP A 127 5.14 2.36 12.74
N CYS A 128 4.80 2.30 14.01
CA CYS A 128 3.99 1.22 14.56
C CYS A 128 2.63 1.13 13.84
N LEU A 129 2.35 -0.01 13.20
CA LEU A 129 1.12 -0.20 12.43
C LEU A 129 -0.14 -0.07 13.30
N ARG A 130 -0.09 -0.50 14.57
CA ARG A 130 -1.21 -0.35 15.51
C ARG A 130 -1.43 1.11 15.88
N GLU A 131 -0.37 1.85 16.16
CA GLU A 131 -0.45 3.29 16.45
C GLU A 131 -1.04 4.05 15.27
N TYR A 132 -0.65 3.70 14.03
CA TYR A 132 -1.20 4.33 12.83
C TYR A 132 -2.72 4.16 12.76
N ILE A 133 -3.22 2.93 13.00
CA ILE A 133 -4.67 2.65 13.04
C ILE A 133 -5.35 3.48 14.13
N LEU A 134 -4.81 3.48 15.35
CA LEU A 134 -5.38 4.23 16.47
C LEU A 134 -5.45 5.73 16.16
N LYS A 135 -4.37 6.32 15.65
CA LYS A 135 -4.33 7.73 15.24
C LYS A 135 -5.36 8.05 14.15
N TYR A 136 -5.54 7.15 13.18
CA TYR A 136 -6.54 7.33 12.13
C TYR A 136 -7.96 7.45 12.71
N PHE A 137 -8.27 6.69 13.77
CA PHE A 137 -9.56 6.75 14.47
C PHE A 137 -9.61 7.79 15.61
N GLY A 138 -8.59 8.65 15.72
CA GLY A 138 -8.55 9.72 16.71
C GLY A 138 -8.12 9.28 18.12
N GLU A 139 -7.57 8.06 18.23
CA GLU A 139 -7.02 7.56 19.49
C GLU A 139 -5.49 7.72 19.50
N TYR A 140 -4.97 8.17 20.64
CA TYR A 140 -3.52 8.36 20.83
C TYR A 140 -3.01 7.34 21.84
N GLY A 141 -2.12 6.48 21.40
CA GLY A 141 -1.53 5.41 22.20
C GLY A 141 0.00 5.48 22.26
N LYS A 142 0.60 4.38 22.69
CA LYS A 142 2.06 4.23 22.67
C LYS A 142 2.55 4.12 21.23
N SER A 143 3.66 4.78 20.90
CA SER A 143 4.31 4.73 19.58
C SER A 143 4.92 3.36 19.23
N TYR A 144 4.82 2.39 20.13
CA TYR A 144 5.39 1.06 19.98
C TYR A 144 4.47 0.00 20.61
N CYS A 145 4.00 -0.96 19.82
CA CYS A 145 3.14 -2.05 20.33
C CYS A 145 3.90 -3.35 20.63
N GLY A 146 5.14 -3.49 20.14
CA GLY A 146 5.97 -4.68 20.30
C GLY A 146 5.54 -5.89 19.47
N ASN A 147 4.44 -5.81 18.73
CA ASN A 147 3.77 -6.97 18.17
C ASN A 147 3.47 -6.86 16.66
N CYS A 148 3.48 -5.69 16.06
CA CYS A 148 3.33 -5.54 14.61
C CYS A 148 4.67 -5.74 13.90
N LEU A 149 4.61 -6.03 12.60
CA LEU A 149 5.79 -6.26 11.77
C LEU A 149 6.82 -5.11 11.90
N ASN A 150 6.37 -3.85 11.87
CA ASN A 150 7.28 -2.71 11.98
C ASN A 150 7.96 -2.62 13.35
N CYS A 151 7.28 -2.99 14.44
CA CYS A 151 7.88 -3.04 15.76
C CYS A 151 8.88 -4.20 15.93
N GLN A 152 8.70 -5.27 15.19
CA GLN A 152 9.56 -6.47 15.22
C GLN A 152 10.70 -6.41 14.19
N THR A 153 10.62 -5.49 13.23
CA THR A 153 11.65 -5.31 12.20
C THR A 153 12.71 -4.34 12.71
N GLU A 154 13.98 -4.72 12.55
CA GLU A 154 15.10 -3.79 12.77
C GLU A 154 15.21 -2.86 11.56
N PHE A 155 15.11 -1.56 11.82
CA PHE A 155 15.34 -0.51 10.84
C PHE A 155 16.68 0.17 11.11
N GLU A 156 17.32 0.65 10.06
CA GLU A 156 18.43 1.58 10.11
C GLU A 156 18.05 2.89 9.41
N GLU A 157 18.54 3.99 9.93
CA GLU A 157 18.38 5.27 9.26
C GLU A 157 19.45 5.38 8.17
N GLN A 158 19.00 5.61 6.94
CA GLN A 158 19.87 5.81 5.79
C GLN A 158 19.65 7.21 5.23
N ASP A 159 20.74 7.90 4.94
CA ASP A 159 20.71 9.15 4.17
C ASP A 159 20.41 8.80 2.70
N VAL A 160 19.28 9.29 2.22
CA VAL A 160 18.77 9.10 0.84
C VAL A 160 18.72 10.43 0.07
N THR A 161 19.39 11.45 0.57
CA THR A 161 19.39 12.80 0.00
C THR A 161 19.82 12.81 -1.46
N ARG A 162 20.89 12.09 -1.78
CA ARG A 162 21.42 12.00 -3.13
C ARG A 162 20.42 11.39 -4.11
N GLU A 163 19.82 10.27 -3.73
CA GLU A 163 18.83 9.57 -4.54
C GLU A 163 17.55 10.39 -4.69
N ALA A 164 17.11 11.03 -3.61
CA ALA A 164 15.96 11.91 -3.62
C ALA A 164 16.16 13.11 -4.56
N ARG A 165 17.31 13.77 -4.50
CA ARG A 165 17.68 14.87 -5.42
C ARG A 165 17.74 14.40 -6.86
N ALA A 166 18.34 13.25 -7.14
CA ALA A 166 18.39 12.67 -8.47
C ALA A 166 16.99 12.39 -9.02
N MET A 167 16.06 11.88 -8.18
CA MET A 167 14.66 11.67 -8.56
C MET A 167 13.96 12.97 -8.92
N VAL A 168 14.08 14.00 -8.08
CA VAL A 168 13.47 15.31 -8.32
C VAL A 168 13.98 15.93 -9.63
N ARG A 169 15.31 15.93 -9.85
CA ARG A 169 15.92 16.46 -11.09
C ARG A 169 15.53 15.64 -12.31
N CYS A 170 15.44 14.31 -12.21
CA CYS A 170 14.99 13.45 -13.30
C CYS A 170 13.55 13.76 -13.70
N VAL A 171 12.64 13.96 -12.72
CA VAL A 171 11.25 14.33 -12.97
C VAL A 171 11.18 15.75 -13.58
N GLU A 172 11.96 16.71 -13.09
CA GLU A 172 12.02 18.08 -13.60
C GLU A 172 12.48 18.11 -15.04
N SER A 173 13.65 17.55 -15.33
CA SER A 173 14.26 17.53 -16.67
C SER A 173 13.44 16.76 -17.70
N SER A 174 12.65 15.78 -17.29
CA SER A 174 11.73 15.04 -18.16
C SER A 174 10.40 15.77 -18.41
N GLY A 175 10.22 17.00 -17.90
CA GLY A 175 9.01 17.80 -18.05
C GLY A 175 7.79 17.22 -17.31
N GLN A 176 8.02 16.39 -16.30
CA GLN A 176 6.96 15.82 -15.46
C GLN A 176 5.89 15.04 -16.27
N ARG A 177 6.32 14.24 -17.24
CA ARG A 177 5.43 13.56 -18.21
C ARG A 177 5.41 12.04 -18.07
N TYR A 178 6.28 11.47 -17.23
CA TYR A 178 6.47 10.01 -17.19
C TYR A 178 6.06 9.40 -15.86
N GLY A 179 5.67 8.13 -15.94
CA GLY A 179 5.29 7.35 -14.77
C GLY A 179 6.50 6.76 -14.03
N VAL A 180 6.21 6.23 -12.84
CA VAL A 180 7.20 5.69 -11.88
C VAL A 180 8.23 4.79 -12.54
N ASN A 181 7.80 3.82 -13.37
CA ASN A 181 8.73 2.85 -13.96
C ASN A 181 9.76 3.51 -14.89
N VAL A 182 9.34 4.50 -15.70
CA VAL A 182 10.25 5.21 -16.61
C VAL A 182 11.28 6.02 -15.81
N ILE A 183 10.84 6.73 -14.76
CA ILE A 183 11.76 7.48 -13.89
C ILE A 183 12.77 6.56 -13.22
N LEU A 184 12.32 5.43 -12.65
CA LEU A 184 13.21 4.46 -11.99
C LEU A 184 14.18 3.80 -12.98
N ASP A 185 13.73 3.44 -14.18
CA ASP A 185 14.57 2.84 -15.23
C ASP A 185 15.61 3.85 -15.73
N THR A 186 15.25 5.13 -15.87
CA THR A 186 16.19 6.21 -16.22
C THR A 186 17.27 6.34 -15.16
N LEU A 187 16.91 6.46 -13.89
CA LEU A 187 17.88 6.60 -12.79
C LEU A 187 18.82 5.39 -12.68
N ARG A 188 18.38 4.23 -13.08
CA ARG A 188 19.18 3.00 -13.08
C ARG A 188 20.04 2.84 -14.35
N GLY A 189 19.86 3.68 -15.36
CA GLY A 189 20.54 3.54 -16.64
C GLY A 189 20.09 2.32 -17.44
N ALA A 190 18.79 1.97 -17.36
CA ALA A 190 18.26 0.82 -18.06
C ALA A 190 18.11 1.11 -19.56
N SER A 191 18.56 0.19 -20.42
CA SER A 191 18.45 0.32 -21.88
C SER A 191 17.19 -0.36 -22.42
N THR A 192 16.01 -0.02 -21.89
CA THR A 192 14.72 -0.57 -22.34
C THR A 192 14.22 0.12 -23.62
N ALA A 193 13.31 -0.53 -24.37
CA ALA A 193 12.71 0.07 -25.55
C ALA A 193 11.99 1.40 -25.21
N LYS A 194 11.34 1.49 -24.04
CA LYS A 194 10.66 2.72 -23.56
C LYS A 194 11.63 3.86 -23.29
N ILE A 195 12.78 3.58 -22.68
CA ILE A 195 13.81 4.61 -22.40
C ILE A 195 14.28 5.22 -23.71
N ARG A 196 14.57 4.40 -24.72
CA ARG A 196 14.97 4.89 -26.05
C ARG A 196 13.84 5.63 -26.79
N GLN A 197 12.61 5.12 -26.70
CA GLN A 197 11.44 5.73 -27.34
C GLN A 197 11.13 7.14 -26.79
N TYR A 198 11.46 7.38 -25.52
CA TYR A 198 11.19 8.64 -24.83
C TYR A 198 12.42 9.53 -24.68
N ASP A 199 13.55 9.14 -25.31
CA ASP A 199 14.84 9.85 -25.24
C ASP A 199 15.33 10.07 -23.80
N MET A 200 14.97 9.15 -22.89
CA MET A 200 15.31 9.25 -21.47
C MET A 200 16.75 8.83 -21.16
N ASP A 201 17.44 8.23 -22.08
CA ASP A 201 18.90 8.01 -22.04
C ASP A 201 19.70 9.32 -22.19
N GLY A 202 19.10 10.38 -22.76
CA GLY A 202 19.64 11.73 -22.77
C GLY A 202 19.32 12.55 -21.50
N ASN A 203 18.59 11.99 -20.52
CA ASN A 203 18.28 12.69 -19.27
C ASN A 203 19.56 12.93 -18.44
N PRO A 204 19.79 14.13 -17.84
CA PRO A 204 20.99 14.41 -17.03
C PRO A 204 21.21 13.45 -15.87
N GLU A 205 20.15 12.84 -15.33
CA GLU A 205 20.20 11.90 -14.22
C GLU A 205 20.19 10.42 -14.69
N TYR A 206 20.39 10.17 -16.00
CA TYR A 206 20.45 8.80 -16.52
C TYR A 206 21.62 8.02 -15.90
N GLY A 207 21.30 6.89 -15.25
CA GLY A 207 22.27 6.06 -14.56
C GLY A 207 22.80 6.60 -13.22
N ALA A 208 22.31 7.74 -12.73
CA ALA A 208 22.77 8.35 -11.47
C ALA A 208 22.64 7.41 -10.26
N CYS A 209 21.70 6.47 -10.32
CA CYS A 209 21.42 5.47 -9.29
C CYS A 209 21.64 4.02 -9.79
N ALA A 210 22.54 3.79 -10.76
CA ALA A 210 22.75 2.47 -11.40
C ALA A 210 23.09 1.35 -10.40
N LYS A 211 23.75 1.68 -9.29
CA LYS A 211 24.15 0.73 -8.25
C LYS A 211 23.03 0.39 -7.27
N ILE A 212 21.95 1.16 -7.27
CA ILE A 212 20.84 0.99 -6.32
C ILE A 212 19.82 -0.02 -6.89
N PRO A 213 19.42 -1.05 -6.13
CA PRO A 213 18.40 -1.99 -6.57
C PRO A 213 17.06 -1.31 -6.85
N ALA A 214 16.30 -1.79 -7.86
CA ALA A 214 15.02 -1.19 -8.26
C ALA A 214 14.02 -1.08 -7.12
N HIS A 215 13.96 -2.08 -6.24
CA HIS A 215 13.05 -2.07 -5.10
C HIS A 215 13.40 -0.96 -4.09
N ARG A 216 14.69 -0.68 -3.88
CA ARG A 216 15.16 0.41 -3.01
C ARG A 216 14.79 1.78 -3.58
N LEU A 217 15.03 2.01 -4.86
CA LEU A 217 14.61 3.26 -5.50
C LEU A 217 13.11 3.46 -5.46
N ARG A 218 12.34 2.37 -5.58
CA ARG A 218 10.88 2.43 -5.44
C ARG A 218 10.45 2.79 -4.01
N GLN A 219 11.12 2.25 -3.00
CA GLN A 219 10.87 2.63 -1.60
C GLN A 219 11.14 4.12 -1.37
N ILE A 220 12.26 4.64 -1.89
CA ILE A 220 12.59 6.07 -1.79
C ILE A 220 11.54 6.92 -2.52
N LEU A 221 11.13 6.55 -3.73
CA LEU A 221 10.09 7.27 -4.46
C LEU A 221 8.78 7.31 -3.67
N ASN A 222 8.34 6.17 -3.14
CA ASN A 222 7.13 6.10 -2.33
C ASN A 222 7.24 6.96 -1.06
N TYR A 223 8.43 7.01 -0.45
CA TYR A 223 8.70 7.87 0.68
C TYR A 223 8.63 9.36 0.31
N LEU A 224 9.14 9.74 -0.87
CA LEU A 224 9.01 11.10 -1.38
C LEU A 224 7.55 11.49 -1.66
N VAL A 225 6.74 10.56 -2.14
CA VAL A 225 5.30 10.77 -2.31
C VAL A 225 4.60 10.92 -0.95
N LEU A 226 4.93 10.07 0.01
CA LEU A 226 4.40 10.13 1.38
C LEU A 226 4.74 11.46 2.08
N ARG A 227 5.96 11.98 1.85
CA ARG A 227 6.42 13.26 2.40
C ARG A 227 6.03 14.46 1.55
N GLU A 228 5.18 14.27 0.54
CA GLU A 228 4.69 15.31 -0.35
C GLU A 228 5.78 16.08 -1.12
N TYR A 229 6.95 15.45 -1.30
CA TYR A 229 7.97 15.95 -2.23
C TYR A 229 7.65 15.60 -3.69
N LEU A 230 6.94 14.51 -3.92
CA LEU A 230 6.44 14.10 -5.23
C LEU A 230 4.94 13.83 -5.14
N HIS A 231 4.25 13.98 -6.25
CA HIS A 231 2.85 13.66 -6.41
C HIS A 231 2.66 12.69 -7.57
N LEU A 232 1.74 11.73 -7.41
CA LEU A 232 1.33 10.84 -8.50
C LEU A 232 -0.03 11.30 -9.01
N THR A 233 -0.16 11.50 -10.33
CA THR A 233 -1.44 11.93 -10.92
C THR A 233 -2.46 10.81 -10.91
N ASP A 234 -3.74 11.18 -10.85
CA ASP A 234 -4.88 10.27 -10.77
C ASP A 234 -5.58 10.09 -12.13
N ASP A 235 -4.99 10.58 -13.23
CA ASP A 235 -5.60 10.67 -14.57
C ASP A 235 -5.46 9.40 -15.43
N GLY A 236 -5.47 8.22 -14.80
CA GLY A 236 -5.37 6.92 -15.49
C GLY A 236 -3.95 6.54 -15.93
N TYR A 237 -3.04 7.50 -16.02
CA TYR A 237 -1.61 7.32 -16.22
C TYR A 237 -0.88 7.86 -15.00
N THR A 238 -0.51 7.03 -14.06
CA THR A 238 0.18 7.45 -12.83
C THR A 238 1.52 8.15 -13.16
N ILE A 239 1.46 9.47 -13.45
CA ILE A 239 2.61 10.31 -13.79
C ILE A 239 3.18 10.89 -12.50
N VAL A 240 4.52 10.94 -12.44
CA VAL A 240 5.23 11.56 -11.31
C VAL A 240 5.34 13.06 -11.55
N LYS A 241 4.81 13.86 -10.62
CA LYS A 241 4.85 15.31 -10.63
C LYS A 241 5.63 15.86 -9.45
N LEU A 242 6.19 17.06 -9.63
CA LEU A 242 6.79 17.83 -8.56
C LEU A 242 5.70 18.54 -7.74
N THR A 243 6.00 18.78 -6.48
CA THR A 243 5.20 19.61 -5.56
C THR A 243 5.93 20.90 -5.22
N ALA A 244 5.30 21.78 -4.48
CA ALA A 244 5.97 22.97 -3.95
C ALA A 244 7.18 22.60 -3.05
N SER A 245 7.08 21.49 -2.31
CA SER A 245 8.12 21.01 -1.41
C SER A 245 9.32 20.39 -2.13
N SER A 246 9.20 19.99 -3.42
CA SER A 246 10.31 19.36 -4.17
C SER A 246 11.55 20.25 -4.20
N LYS A 247 11.38 21.57 -4.26
CA LYS A 247 12.49 22.53 -4.36
C LYS A 247 13.38 22.51 -3.12
N SER A 248 12.79 22.30 -1.93
CA SER A 248 13.58 22.25 -0.69
C SER A 248 14.59 21.11 -0.66
N LEU A 249 14.31 19.99 -1.34
CA LEU A 249 15.28 18.89 -1.47
C LEU A 249 16.52 19.25 -2.27
N LEU A 250 16.44 20.26 -3.13
CA LEU A 250 17.58 20.70 -3.97
C LEU A 250 18.49 21.70 -3.24
N GLU A 251 18.06 22.23 -2.09
CA GLU A 251 18.88 23.10 -1.23
C GLU A 251 20.05 22.31 -0.63
N GLU A 252 21.23 22.94 -0.53
CA GLU A 252 22.44 22.26 -0.08
C GLU A 252 22.36 21.73 1.35
N ASP A 253 21.71 22.48 2.22
CA ASP A 253 21.59 22.16 3.67
C ASP A 253 20.47 21.16 3.99
N HIS A 254 19.63 20.81 3.01
CA HIS A 254 18.55 19.87 3.24
C HIS A 254 19.04 18.42 3.16
N THR A 255 18.94 17.68 4.26
CA THR A 255 19.22 16.25 4.30
C THR A 255 17.94 15.46 4.49
N LEU A 256 17.82 14.34 3.78
CA LEU A 256 16.67 13.45 3.89
C LEU A 256 17.13 12.08 4.36
N THR A 257 16.73 11.73 5.59
CA THR A 257 16.94 10.38 6.13
C THR A 257 15.66 9.55 6.03
N MET A 258 15.80 8.28 5.79
CA MET A 258 14.70 7.32 5.72
C MET A 258 15.04 6.08 6.54
N LYS A 259 14.08 5.60 7.33
CA LYS A 259 14.18 4.28 7.97
C LYS A 259 14.05 3.20 6.90
N MET A 260 15.02 2.33 6.82
CA MET A 260 15.00 1.18 5.91
C MET A 260 15.20 -0.12 6.69
N PRO A 261 14.48 -1.20 6.34
CA PRO A 261 14.74 -2.49 6.94
C PRO A 261 16.21 -2.89 6.70
N LYS A 262 16.89 -3.34 7.74
CA LYS A 262 18.23 -3.93 7.58
C LYS A 262 18.15 -5.10 6.61
N GLU A 263 19.04 -5.14 5.63
CA GLU A 263 19.13 -6.29 4.72
C GLU A 263 19.57 -7.52 5.52
N GLN A 264 18.64 -8.42 5.77
CA GLN A 264 19.01 -9.75 6.22
C GLN A 264 19.70 -10.45 5.04
N GLU A 265 20.90 -11.00 5.26
CA GLU A 265 21.55 -11.86 4.30
C GLU A 265 20.64 -13.05 3.97
N THR A 266 19.82 -12.90 2.93
CA THR A 266 18.97 -13.97 2.45
C THR A 266 19.85 -15.03 1.81
N LYS A 267 20.05 -16.14 2.52
CA LYS A 267 20.53 -17.40 1.89
C LYS A 267 19.66 -17.61 0.64
N LYS A 268 20.34 -17.68 -0.53
CA LYS A 268 19.74 -17.88 -1.85
C LYS A 268 18.67 -18.97 -1.80
N LYS A 269 17.40 -18.58 -1.84
CA LYS A 269 16.28 -19.47 -2.13
C LYS A 269 15.82 -19.27 -3.57
N ASP A 270 15.53 -20.38 -4.21
CA ASP A 270 15.24 -20.63 -5.62
C ASP A 270 14.40 -19.59 -6.37
N LYS A 271 14.79 -19.44 -7.64
CA LYS A 271 14.11 -18.66 -8.67
C LYS A 271 12.78 -19.30 -9.07
N ARG A 272 11.66 -18.92 -8.45
CA ARG A 272 10.32 -19.12 -9.04
C ARG A 272 9.40 -17.95 -8.72
N SER A 273 8.86 -17.33 -9.77
CA SER A 273 7.77 -16.33 -9.86
C SER A 273 7.82 -15.12 -8.92
N ARG A 274 8.13 -13.95 -9.46
CA ARG A 274 8.22 -12.69 -8.72
C ARG A 274 7.14 -11.72 -9.16
N LEU A 275 6.10 -11.63 -8.37
CA LEU A 275 5.36 -10.39 -8.22
C LEU A 275 5.98 -9.63 -7.04
N PRO A 276 6.25 -8.32 -7.14
CA PRO A 276 6.72 -7.54 -6.01
C PRO A 276 5.54 -7.27 -5.07
N LEU A 277 5.32 -8.17 -4.14
CA LEU A 277 4.38 -8.01 -3.04
C LEU A 277 5.18 -7.61 -1.80
N SER A 278 4.82 -6.51 -1.16
CA SER A 278 5.25 -6.23 0.20
C SER A 278 4.22 -6.81 1.18
N LEU A 279 4.71 -7.50 2.18
CA LEU A 279 3.92 -8.10 3.23
C LEU A 279 3.82 -7.12 4.40
N ILE A 280 2.61 -6.77 4.81
CA ILE A 280 2.33 -6.01 6.02
C ILE A 280 1.66 -6.97 6.98
N HIS A 281 2.32 -7.22 8.10
CA HIS A 281 1.92 -8.23 9.07
C HIS A 281 1.65 -7.59 10.43
N ILE A 282 0.48 -7.86 10.97
CA ILE A 282 0.11 -7.48 12.34
C ILE A 282 -0.28 -8.75 13.06
N SER A 283 0.48 -9.15 14.07
CA SER A 283 0.09 -10.23 14.95
C SER A 283 -0.75 -9.68 16.11
N GLU A 284 -1.84 -10.36 16.39
CA GLU A 284 -2.85 -10.13 17.43
C GLU A 284 -4.11 -9.34 17.05
N PRO A 285 -5.25 -9.80 17.61
CA PRO A 285 -6.50 -9.07 17.50
C PRO A 285 -6.38 -7.71 18.18
N THR A 286 -6.91 -6.71 17.52
CA THR A 286 -7.20 -5.45 18.18
C THR A 286 -8.22 -5.78 19.29
N ARG A 287 -7.76 -5.87 20.56
CA ARG A 287 -8.71 -5.79 21.67
C ARG A 287 -9.54 -4.55 21.45
N ARG A 288 -10.87 -4.71 21.39
CA ARG A 288 -11.80 -3.60 21.43
C ARG A 288 -11.40 -2.72 22.60
N VAL A 289 -10.91 -1.52 22.31
CA VAL A 289 -11.09 -0.40 23.23
C VAL A 289 -12.51 0.03 22.93
N VAL A 290 -13.42 -0.31 23.83
CA VAL A 290 -14.80 0.20 23.87
C VAL A 290 -14.74 1.61 24.37
#